data_b255826804df980f8ed96ec8fee1dc67
#
_entry.id   b255826804df980f8ed96ec8fee1dc67
#
_cell.length_a   1.000
_cell.length_b   1.000
_cell.length_c   1.000
_cell.angle_alpha   90.00
_cell.angle_beta   90.00
_cell.angle_gamma   90.00
#
_symmetry.space_group_name_H-M   'P 1'
#
loop_
_entity.id
_entity.type
_entity.pdbx_description
1 polymer ?
#
loop_
_entity_poly.entity_id
_entity_poly.type
_entity_poly.pdbx_seq_one_letter_code
_entity_poly.pdbx_strand_id
1 'polypeptide(L)' 'MTKPYREGRLLFNPDSERWEIREAYTLAQSVHCGESFDLQVGALFLTCRVERDSHWYVIFQNTSFYLHPGIHYRIRVR' A
#
# COMPACT_ATOMS: atom_id res chain seq x y z
N MET A 1 -9.37 -0.34 23.90
CA MET A 1 -8.01 -0.78 23.55
C MET A 1 -7.61 -0.22 22.20
N THR A 2 -6.46 0.39 22.11
CA THR A 2 -5.98 1.00 20.88
C THR A 2 -5.42 -0.07 19.95
N LYS A 3 -5.84 -0.04 18.68
CA LYS A 3 -5.26 -0.95 17.68
C LYS A 3 -3.80 -0.58 17.42
N PRO A 4 -2.91 -1.57 17.23
CA PRO A 4 -1.50 -1.29 16.94
C PRO A 4 -1.27 -0.80 15.51
N TYR A 5 -2.32 -0.72 14.70
CA TYR A 5 -2.26 -0.31 13.31
C TYR A 5 -3.50 0.51 12.95
N ARG A 6 -3.41 1.26 11.85
CA ARG A 6 -4.54 1.98 11.26
C ARG A 6 -4.93 1.30 9.96
N GLU A 7 -6.23 1.20 9.70
CA GLU A 7 -6.70 0.66 8.43
C GLU A 7 -6.80 1.77 7.40
N GLY A 8 -6.44 1.44 6.17
CA GLY A 8 -6.50 2.37 5.06
C GLY A 8 -6.64 1.65 3.73
N ARG A 9 -6.60 2.44 2.67
CA ARG A 9 -6.64 1.94 1.31
C ARG A 9 -5.47 2.48 0.50
N LEU A 10 -4.98 1.64 -0.38
CA LEU A 10 -3.93 2.00 -1.31
C LEU A 10 -4.58 2.18 -2.68
N LEU A 11 -4.51 3.41 -3.22
CA LEU A 11 -5.13 3.76 -4.50
C LEU A 11 -4.12 4.46 -5.38
N PHE A 12 -4.21 4.20 -6.69
CA PHE A 12 -3.36 4.89 -7.66
C PHE A 12 -4.01 6.22 -8.07
N ASN A 13 -3.22 7.29 -8.03
CA ASN A 13 -3.62 8.60 -8.52
C ASN A 13 -3.01 8.82 -9.91
N PRO A 14 -3.82 8.79 -10.98
CA PRO A 14 -3.27 8.91 -12.34
C PRO A 14 -2.72 10.30 -12.64
N ASP A 15 -3.16 11.34 -11.93
CA ASP A 15 -2.67 12.70 -12.16
C ASP A 15 -1.23 12.86 -11.70
N SER A 16 -0.88 12.27 -10.55
CA SER A 16 0.48 12.30 -10.03
C SER A 16 1.31 11.08 -10.45
N GLU A 17 0.66 10.06 -10.99
CA GLU A 17 1.24 8.74 -11.29
C GLU A 17 1.87 8.09 -10.06
N ARG A 18 1.28 8.33 -8.90
CA ARG A 18 1.75 7.79 -7.64
C ARG A 18 0.63 7.06 -6.92
N TRP A 19 1.03 6.08 -6.14
CA TRP A 19 0.11 5.42 -5.21
C TRP A 19 -0.04 6.28 -3.96
N GLU A 20 -1.26 6.29 -3.42
CA GLU A 20 -1.60 7.06 -2.23
C GLU A 20 -2.22 6.16 -1.19
N ILE A 21 -1.89 6.45 0.07
CA ILE A 21 -2.54 5.83 1.22
C ILE A 21 -3.63 6.76 1.69
N ARG A 22 -4.86 6.25 1.77
CA ARG A 22 -6.02 6.99 2.27
C ARG A 22 -6.56 6.34 3.52
N GLU A 23 -6.62 7.10 4.59
CA GLU A 23 -7.24 6.71 5.86
C GLU A 23 -8.47 7.56 6.08
N ALA A 24 -9.40 7.09 6.94
CA ALA A 24 -10.75 7.66 7.05
C ALA A 24 -10.76 9.15 7.40
N TYR A 25 -9.85 9.61 8.26
CA TYR A 25 -9.89 10.97 8.80
C TYR A 25 -8.62 11.77 8.55
N THR A 26 -7.81 11.34 7.61
CA THR A 26 -6.55 12.02 7.28
C THR A 26 -6.50 12.36 5.81
N LEU A 27 -5.62 13.30 5.47
CA LEU A 27 -5.35 13.62 4.07
C LEU A 27 -4.62 12.45 3.41
N ALA A 28 -4.89 12.27 2.11
CA ALA A 28 -4.19 11.28 1.32
C ALA A 28 -2.69 11.59 1.30
N GLN A 29 -1.87 10.55 1.42
CA GLN A 29 -0.42 10.67 1.42
C GLN A 29 0.16 9.83 0.30
N SER A 30 1.09 10.42 -0.47
CA SER A 30 1.81 9.68 -1.50
C SER A 30 2.74 8.66 -0.86
N VAL A 31 2.79 7.48 -1.47
CA VAL A 31 3.69 6.41 -1.05
C VAL A 31 5.05 6.63 -1.68
N HIS A 32 6.10 6.44 -0.88
CA HIS A 32 7.49 6.54 -1.35
C HIS A 32 8.15 5.18 -1.33
N CYS A 33 9.15 5.01 -2.19
CA CYS A 33 9.96 3.79 -2.22
C CYS A 33 10.55 3.51 -0.85
N GLY A 34 10.52 2.25 -0.43
CA GLY A 34 11.03 1.82 0.85
C GLY A 34 10.00 1.82 1.97
N GLU A 35 8.82 2.42 1.77
CA GLU A 35 7.78 2.40 2.79
C GLU A 35 7.20 0.99 2.93
N SER A 36 6.84 0.64 4.16
CA SER A 36 6.28 -0.67 4.49
C SER A 36 4.88 -0.51 5.08
N PHE A 37 4.05 -1.47 4.77
CA PHE A 37 2.71 -1.61 5.33
C PHE A 37 2.25 -3.05 5.18
N ASP A 38 1.12 -3.39 5.79
CA ASP A 38 0.52 -4.71 5.63
C ASP A 38 -0.54 -4.64 4.55
N LEU A 39 -0.40 -5.47 3.52
CA LEU A 39 -1.32 -5.52 2.38
C LEU A 39 -2.21 -6.74 2.51
N GLN A 40 -3.52 -6.56 2.30
CA GLN A 40 -4.45 -7.66 2.30
C GLN A 40 -4.32 -8.48 1.02
N VAL A 41 -4.04 -9.76 1.21
CA VAL A 41 -3.99 -10.74 0.12
C VAL A 41 -4.93 -11.88 0.52
N GLY A 42 -6.08 -11.97 -0.15
CA GLY A 42 -7.13 -12.88 0.27
C GLY A 42 -7.63 -12.52 1.67
N ALA A 43 -7.58 -13.47 2.59
CA ALA A 43 -7.99 -13.26 3.99
C ALA A 43 -6.86 -12.81 4.90
N LEU A 44 -5.64 -12.68 4.38
CA LEU A 44 -4.45 -12.39 5.18
C LEU A 44 -3.94 -10.99 4.91
N PHE A 45 -3.30 -10.40 5.94
CA PHE A 45 -2.52 -9.17 5.79
C PHE A 45 -1.05 -9.54 5.89
N LEU A 46 -0.29 -9.21 4.83
CA LEU A 46 1.11 -9.55 4.71
C LEU A 46 1.96 -8.28 4.70
N THR A 47 2.98 -8.25 5.53
CA THR A 47 3.91 -7.11 5.56
C THR A 47 4.71 -7.08 4.27
N CYS A 48 4.69 -5.92 3.62
CA CYS A 48 5.41 -5.72 2.37
C CYS A 48 6.14 -4.38 2.38
N ARG A 49 7.07 -4.24 1.44
CA ARG A 49 7.76 -2.99 1.16
C ARG A 49 7.46 -2.59 -0.27
N VAL A 50 7.13 -1.31 -0.49
CA VAL A 50 6.86 -0.79 -1.82
C VAL A 50 8.16 -0.31 -2.47
N GLU A 51 8.30 -0.62 -3.76
CA GLU A 51 9.43 -0.17 -4.58
C GLU A 51 8.93 0.21 -5.97
N ARG A 52 9.79 0.84 -6.75
CA ARG A 52 9.48 1.23 -8.11
C ARG A 52 10.68 1.03 -9.02
N ASP A 53 10.41 0.34 -10.15
CA ASP A 53 11.31 0.35 -11.31
C ASP A 53 10.58 1.04 -12.45
N SER A 54 10.27 0.36 -13.55
CA SER A 54 9.36 0.91 -14.58
C SER A 54 7.91 0.89 -14.12
N HIS A 55 7.57 0.07 -13.11
CA HIS A 55 6.24 -0.03 -12.52
C HIS A 55 6.36 -0.13 -11.02
N TRP A 56 5.29 0.25 -10.31
CA TRP A 56 5.21 0.10 -8.86
C TRP A 56 4.97 -1.36 -8.50
N TYR A 57 5.70 -1.86 -7.51
CA TYR A 57 5.57 -3.23 -7.04
C TYR A 57 5.80 -3.31 -5.54
N VAL A 58 5.38 -4.42 -4.96
CA VAL A 58 5.58 -4.71 -3.54
C VAL A 58 6.38 -5.99 -3.38
N ILE A 59 7.15 -6.04 -2.31
CA ILE A 59 8.01 -7.18 -1.99
C ILE A 59 7.52 -7.78 -0.67
N PHE A 60 7.21 -9.08 -0.71
CA PHE A 60 6.94 -9.90 0.49
C PHE A 60 8.08 -10.89 0.63
N GLN A 61 8.86 -10.76 1.72
CA GLN A 61 10.01 -11.63 1.92
C GLN A 61 10.90 -11.65 0.66
N ASN A 62 10.91 -12.75 -0.09
CA ASN A 62 11.70 -12.89 -1.33
C ASN A 62 10.82 -12.95 -2.58
N THR A 63 9.55 -12.58 -2.46
CA THR A 63 8.60 -12.60 -3.60
C THR A 63 8.11 -11.18 -3.85
N SER A 64 7.95 -10.82 -5.12
CA SER A 64 7.43 -9.52 -5.50
C SER A 64 6.33 -9.64 -6.53
N PHE A 65 5.43 -8.65 -6.56
CA PHE A 65 4.45 -8.53 -7.64
C PHE A 65 4.08 -7.06 -7.86
N TYR A 66 3.64 -6.78 -9.08
CA TYR A 66 3.27 -5.41 -9.46
C TYR A 66 1.91 -5.03 -8.90
N LEU A 67 1.79 -3.76 -8.49
CA LEU A 67 0.51 -3.18 -8.13
C LEU A 67 -0.28 -2.82 -9.39
N HIS A 68 -1.58 -3.10 -9.37
CA HIS A 68 -2.47 -2.83 -10.51
C HIS A 68 -3.25 -1.54 -10.27
N PRO A 69 -3.04 -0.51 -11.10
CA PRO A 69 -3.67 0.81 -10.88
C PRO A 69 -5.20 0.79 -10.80
N GLY A 70 -5.84 -0.19 -11.41
CA GLY A 70 -7.29 -0.32 -11.38
C GLY A 70 -7.84 -0.95 -10.11
N ILE A 71 -7.00 -1.39 -9.19
CA ILE A 71 -7.41 -2.10 -7.98
C ILE A 71 -7.16 -1.21 -6.77
N HIS A 72 -8.13 -1.15 -5.87
CA HIS A 72 -7.97 -0.52 -4.56
C HIS A 72 -7.61 -1.61 -3.56
N TYR A 73 -6.46 -1.49 -2.93
CA TYR A 73 -5.99 -2.49 -1.99
C TYR A 73 -6.31 -2.06 -0.57
N ARG A 74 -6.73 -3.01 0.26
CA ARG A 74 -6.90 -2.75 1.68
C ARG A 74 -5.55 -2.96 2.37
N ILE A 75 -5.17 -2.00 3.22
CA ILE A 75 -3.88 -2.04 3.92
C ILE A 75 -4.06 -1.72 5.40
N ARG A 76 -3.04 -2.08 6.16
CA ARG A 76 -2.88 -1.66 7.56
C ARG A 76 -1.55 -0.95 7.67
N VAL A 77 -1.58 0.25 8.25
CA VAL A 77 -0.41 1.08 8.45
C VAL A 77 -0.07 1.06 9.94
N ARG A 78 1.17 0.82 10.25
CA ARG A 78 1.65 0.78 11.63
C ARG A 78 2.19 2.12 12.09
#